data_8e75206b90e4cf3ed75f110f026204ac
#
_entry.id   8e75206b90e4cf3ed75f110f026204ac
#
_cell.length_a   1.000
_cell.length_b   1.000
_cell.length_c   1.000
_cell.angle_alpha   90.00
_cell.angle_beta   90.00
_cell.angle_gamma   90.00
#
_symmetry.space_group_name_H-M   'P 1'
#
loop_
_entity.id
_entity.type
_entity.pdbx_description
1 polymer ?
#
loop_
_entity_poly.entity_id
_entity_poly.type
_entity_poly.pdbx_seq_one_letter_code
_entity_poly.pdbx_strand_id
1 'polypeptide(L)'
;MRSAAEAARTAAAEVAALTGRDPESVISVEPCDEGWLVGVEVVETHRIPDSADILATYEVRLEPDGELMSYRRNARYPRGRMSGPNGSGDRR
;
A
#
# COMPACT_ATOMS: atom_id res chain seq x y z
N MET A 1 -12.14 0.48 15.08
CA MET A 1 -12.79 0.56 13.76
C MET A 1 -13.65 -0.66 13.51
N ARG A 2 -14.66 -0.47 12.69
CA ARG A 2 -15.68 -1.50 12.55
C ARG A 2 -15.63 -2.27 11.26
N SER A 3 -14.87 -1.79 10.28
CA SER A 3 -14.90 -2.45 8.98
C SER A 3 -13.56 -2.37 8.29
N ALA A 4 -13.37 -3.27 7.34
CA ALA A 4 -12.17 -3.26 6.51
C ALA A 4 -12.07 -1.96 5.73
N ALA A 5 -13.21 -1.41 5.29
CA ALA A 5 -13.20 -0.16 4.55
C ALA A 5 -12.67 0.99 5.39
N GLU A 6 -13.04 1.05 6.66
CA GLU A 6 -12.50 2.05 7.57
C GLU A 6 -11.00 1.89 7.76
N ALA A 7 -10.57 0.64 7.96
CA ALA A 7 -9.16 0.35 8.14
C ALA A 7 -8.37 0.77 6.91
N ALA A 8 -8.89 0.48 5.73
CA ALA A 8 -8.24 0.84 4.48
C ALA A 8 -8.07 2.35 4.34
N ARG A 9 -9.14 3.09 4.62
CA ARG A 9 -9.10 4.56 4.51
C ARG A 9 -8.13 5.15 5.51
N THR A 10 -8.16 4.66 6.74
CA THR A 10 -7.27 5.16 7.80
C THR A 10 -5.82 4.89 7.44
N ALA A 11 -5.51 3.67 6.98
CA ALA A 11 -4.15 3.32 6.64
C ALA A 11 -3.63 4.17 5.49
N ALA A 12 -4.45 4.38 4.46
CA ALA A 12 -4.03 5.19 3.31
C ALA A 12 -3.74 6.63 3.74
N ALA A 13 -4.60 7.19 4.60
CA ALA A 13 -4.39 8.55 5.09
C ALA A 13 -3.13 8.65 5.94
N GLU A 14 -2.86 7.65 6.77
CA GLU A 14 -1.67 7.67 7.61
C GLU A 14 -0.40 7.58 6.77
N VAL A 15 -0.39 6.70 5.76
CA VAL A 15 0.78 6.57 4.90
C VAL A 15 1.02 7.88 4.15
N ALA A 16 -0.04 8.48 3.61
CA ALA A 16 0.11 9.74 2.91
C ALA A 16 0.69 10.83 3.82
N ALA A 17 0.19 10.90 5.06
CA ALA A 17 0.66 11.91 6.01
C ALA A 17 2.12 11.69 6.41
N LEU A 18 2.51 10.44 6.62
CA LEU A 18 3.84 10.14 7.13
C LEU A 18 4.91 10.13 6.06
N THR A 19 4.56 9.75 4.84
CA THR A 19 5.54 9.65 3.76
C THR A 19 5.54 10.85 2.83
N GLY A 20 4.45 11.62 2.83
CA GLY A 20 4.27 12.70 1.86
C GLY A 20 4.02 12.22 0.46
N ARG A 21 3.69 10.93 0.29
CA ARG A 21 3.46 10.34 -1.01
C ARG A 21 1.98 10.16 -1.27
N ASP A 22 1.62 10.11 -2.54
CA ASP A 22 0.22 9.92 -2.94
C ASP A 22 -0.16 8.46 -2.87
N PRO A 23 -1.19 8.09 -2.11
CA PRO A 23 -1.63 6.70 -2.11
C PRO A 23 -2.25 6.37 -3.46
N GLU A 24 -1.86 5.24 -4.01
CA GLU A 24 -2.36 4.79 -5.30
C GLU A 24 -3.55 3.86 -5.09
N SER A 25 -3.40 2.88 -4.22
CA SER A 25 -4.47 1.94 -3.93
C SER A 25 -4.17 1.19 -2.65
N VAL A 26 -5.21 0.64 -2.06
CA VAL A 26 -5.07 -0.29 -0.95
C VAL A 26 -5.13 -1.69 -1.56
N ILE A 27 -4.08 -2.46 -1.37
CA ILE A 27 -3.95 -3.75 -2.02
C ILE A 27 -4.32 -4.92 -1.13
N SER A 28 -4.39 -4.72 0.17
CA SER A 28 -4.82 -5.79 1.09
C SER A 28 -5.29 -5.18 2.39
N VAL A 29 -6.27 -5.83 3.00
CA VAL A 29 -6.77 -5.46 4.33
C VAL A 29 -7.10 -6.76 5.03
N GLU A 30 -6.47 -7.00 6.18
CA GLU A 30 -6.70 -8.22 6.94
C GLU A 30 -6.90 -7.88 8.41
N PRO A 31 -7.92 -8.46 9.04
CA PRO A 31 -7.98 -8.37 10.50
C PRO A 31 -6.91 -9.27 11.09
N CYS A 32 -6.36 -8.86 12.19
CA CYS A 32 -5.43 -9.70 12.94
C CYS A 32 -5.73 -9.56 14.41
N ASP A 33 -5.08 -10.39 15.23
CA ASP A 33 -5.38 -10.44 16.65
C ASP A 33 -5.26 -9.08 17.33
N GLU A 34 -4.36 -8.26 16.84
CA GLU A 34 -4.04 -6.99 17.47
C GLU A 34 -4.60 -5.80 16.72
N GLY A 35 -5.45 -6.02 15.75
CA GLY A 35 -6.03 -4.93 14.97
C GLY A 35 -6.14 -5.26 13.50
N TRP A 36 -5.51 -4.43 12.65
CA TRP A 36 -5.62 -4.57 11.21
C TRP A 36 -4.26 -4.49 10.56
N LEU A 37 -4.08 -5.28 9.51
CA LEU A 37 -2.87 -5.24 8.69
C LEU A 37 -3.30 -4.80 7.29
N VAL A 38 -2.78 -3.69 6.82
CA VAL A 38 -3.21 -3.09 5.56
C VAL A 38 -2.02 -2.87 4.66
N GLY A 39 -2.15 -3.28 3.40
CA GLY A 39 -1.14 -3.00 2.39
C GLY A 39 -1.58 -1.83 1.54
N VAL A 40 -0.74 -0.81 1.44
CA VAL A 40 -1.04 0.41 0.70
C VAL A 40 0.04 0.64 -0.34
N GLU A 41 -0.38 0.88 -1.58
CA GLU A 41 0.53 1.20 -2.66
C GLU A 41 0.55 2.70 -2.88
N VAL A 42 1.74 3.27 -2.97
CA VAL A 42 1.90 4.71 -3.18
C VAL A 42 2.77 4.94 -4.42
N VAL A 43 2.65 6.15 -4.99
CA VAL A 43 3.55 6.58 -6.04
C VAL A 43 4.75 7.23 -5.37
N GLU A 44 5.90 6.58 -5.44
CA GLU A 44 7.11 7.08 -4.79
C GLU A 44 7.78 8.14 -5.64
N THR A 45 7.77 7.97 -6.95
CA THR A 45 8.38 8.93 -7.87
C THR A 45 7.54 9.00 -9.13
N HIS A 46 7.05 10.20 -9.45
CA HIS A 46 6.33 10.42 -10.70
C HIS A 46 7.30 10.60 -11.84
N ARG A 47 7.01 10.02 -12.96
CA ARG A 47 7.86 10.10 -14.12
C ARG A 47 7.03 10.41 -15.36
N ILE A 48 7.71 10.70 -16.47
CA ILE A 48 7.11 10.90 -17.76
C ILE A 48 7.73 9.90 -18.72
N PRO A 49 6.94 8.95 -19.26
CA PRO A 49 5.49 8.79 -19.06
C PRO A 49 5.14 8.16 -17.73
N ASP A 50 3.87 8.23 -17.35
CA ASP A 50 3.39 7.67 -16.08
C ASP A 50 3.74 6.20 -15.92
N SER A 51 3.83 5.47 -17.02
CA SER A 51 4.17 4.04 -16.95
C SER A 51 5.55 3.79 -16.33
N ALA A 52 6.37 4.83 -16.23
CA ALA A 52 7.69 4.72 -15.61
C ALA A 52 7.68 5.16 -14.15
N ASP A 53 6.51 5.51 -13.60
CA ASP A 53 6.42 5.86 -12.18
C ASP A 53 6.99 4.74 -11.31
N ILE A 54 7.62 5.14 -10.24
CA ILE A 54 8.11 4.17 -9.24
C ILE A 54 7.07 4.07 -8.14
N LEU A 55 6.62 2.85 -7.90
CA LEU A 55 5.62 2.56 -6.89
C LEU A 55 6.27 1.87 -5.71
N ALA A 56 5.67 2.00 -4.55
CA ALA A 56 6.11 1.30 -3.37
C ALA A 56 4.90 0.80 -2.61
N THR A 57 5.04 -0.34 -1.95
CA THR A 57 3.98 -0.84 -1.08
C THR A 57 4.43 -0.70 0.36
N TYR A 58 3.48 -0.29 1.19
CA TYR A 58 3.71 -0.15 2.63
C TYR A 58 2.79 -1.09 3.38
N GLU A 59 3.34 -1.70 4.40
CA GLU A 59 2.58 -2.54 5.31
C GLU A 59 2.26 -1.69 6.54
N VAL A 60 0.99 -1.53 6.83
CA VAL A 60 0.52 -0.66 7.91
C VAL A 60 -0.20 -1.51 8.93
N ARG A 61 0.20 -1.38 10.19
CA ARG A 61 -0.48 -2.05 11.30
C ARG A 61 -1.25 -1.03 12.10
N LEU A 62 -2.53 -1.30 12.29
CA LEU A 62 -3.41 -0.43 13.07
C LEU A 62 -3.95 -1.19 14.26
N GLU A 63 -4.14 -0.49 15.37
CA GLU A 63 -4.83 -1.06 16.51
C GLU A 63 -6.31 -1.19 16.19
N PRO A 64 -7.06 -1.98 16.98
CA PRO A 64 -8.48 -2.17 16.70
C PRO A 64 -9.28 -0.87 16.63
N ASP A 65 -8.84 0.17 17.33
CA ASP A 65 -9.53 1.47 17.31
C ASP A 65 -9.05 2.38 16.18
N GLY A 66 -8.07 1.93 15.40
CA GLY A 66 -7.57 2.70 14.26
C GLY A 66 -6.30 3.46 14.51
N GLU A 67 -5.73 3.39 15.70
CA GLU A 67 -4.46 4.04 15.99
C GLU A 67 -3.34 3.34 15.21
N LEU A 68 -2.44 4.12 14.67
CA LEU A 68 -1.30 3.55 13.94
C LEU A 68 -0.34 2.89 14.91
N MET A 69 -0.03 1.62 14.66
CA MET A 69 0.97 0.90 15.44
C MET A 69 2.34 1.02 14.79
N SER A 70 2.40 0.73 13.50
CA SER A 70 3.67 0.77 12.77
C SER A 70 3.39 0.76 11.28
N TYR A 71 4.38 1.19 10.51
CA TYR A 71 4.33 1.03 9.06
C TYR A 71 5.75 0.84 8.56
N ARG A 72 5.86 0.19 7.40
CA ARG A 72 7.19 0.02 6.80
C ARG A 72 7.03 -0.23 5.31
N ARG A 73 8.04 0.16 4.55
CA ARG A 73 8.05 -0.10 3.12
C ARG A 73 8.38 -1.58 2.91
N ASN A 74 7.54 -2.22 2.13
CA ASN A 74 7.63 -3.65 1.90
C ASN A 74 8.26 -3.98 0.57
N ALA A 75 7.96 -3.17 -0.45
CA ALA A 75 8.48 -3.42 -1.80
C ALA A 75 8.50 -2.11 -2.57
N ARG A 76 9.24 -2.10 -3.67
CA ARG A 76 9.40 -0.95 -4.55
C ARG A 76 9.59 -1.46 -5.95
N TYR A 77 8.86 -0.89 -6.91
CA TYR A 77 8.93 -1.38 -8.28
C TYR A 77 8.39 -0.33 -9.26
N PRO A 78 8.85 -0.38 -10.53
CA PRO A 78 8.31 0.52 -11.55
C PRO A 78 6.91 0.08 -11.97
N ARG A 79 6.03 1.04 -12.23
CA ARG A 79 4.65 0.77 -12.60
C ARG A 79 4.57 -0.12 -13.83
N GLY A 80 5.40 0.13 -14.82
CA GLY A 80 5.33 -0.61 -16.07
C GLY A 80 5.81 -2.04 -16.00
N ARG A 81 6.30 -2.50 -14.86
CA ARG A 81 6.82 -3.85 -14.69
C ARG A 81 5.85 -4.80 -14.03
N MET A 82 4.68 -4.34 -13.83
CA MET A 82 3.72 -5.24 -13.18
C MET A 82 3.30 -6.31 -14.10
N SER A 83 3.53 -7.27 -13.83
CA SER A 83 3.13 -8.24 -14.74
C SER A 83 2.91 -9.52 -14.09
N GLY A 84 3.32 -8.95 -14.03
CA GLY A 84 3.23 -9.76 -13.98
C GLY A 84 3.26 -10.58 -13.74
N PRO A 85 3.24 -10.70 -13.78
CA PRO A 85 3.41 -11.46 -13.57
C PRO A 85 3.41 -12.06 -13.71
N ASN A 86 3.29 -11.53 -13.87
CA ASN A 86 3.66 -11.98 -14.17
C ASN A 86 3.85 -12.38 -14.40
N GLY A 87 3.50 -12.29 -14.39
CA GLY A 87 4.03 -12.57 -14.79
C GLY A 87 4.10 -13.04 -14.98
N SER A 88 3.97 -12.97 -15.10
CA SER A 88 4.43 -13.42 -15.47
C SER A 88 4.47 -13.94 -15.77
N GLY A 89 4.20 -14.02 -15.83
CA GLY A 89 4.63 -14.38 -16.36
C GLY A 89 4.54 -15.02 -16.57
N ASP A 90 4.50 -14.97 -16.78
CA ASP A 90 4.78 -15.43 -17.19
C ASP A 90 4.66 -16.16 -17.49
N ARG A 91 4.59 -16.29 -17.53
CA ARG A 91 4.69 -16.64 -18.00
C ARG A 91 4.79 -17.29 -18.25
N ARG A 92 4.72 -17.44 -18.26
CA ARG A 92 4.91 -17.71 -18.67
C ARG A 92 4.99 -18.08 -19.00
#